data_6787282e867e04276508a002787d18fe
#
_entry.id   6787282e867e04276508a002787d18fe
#
_cell.length_a   1.000
_cell.length_b   1.000
_cell.length_c   1.000
_cell.angle_alpha   90.00
_cell.angle_beta   90.00
_cell.angle_gamma   90.00
#
_symmetry.space_group_name_H-M   'P 1'
#
loop_
_entity.id
_entity.type
_entity.pdbx_description
1 polymer ?
#
loop_
_entity_poly.entity_id
_entity_poly.type
_entity_poly.pdbx_seq_one_letter_code
_entity_poly.pdbx_strand_id
1 'polypeptide(L)'
;MNNIRPQLPKIAVFASGFGSNFQAIIDAIKNGSLMAEIVCLVTDKPESYSVQRAIKEGIDIIAFSAKNYANKADYEKMIAAQLMAKGVELIVLAGYMRIIGNTLLSIFPRKIINIHPALLPAFPGAHGIKDAFDYGVKVFGVTIHYVDSGIDTGEIIDQASFHINGTETIDEVEAQIHAIEHKLYPATIQKLLEDNNL
;
A
#
# COMPACT_ATOMS: atom_id res chain seq x y z
N MET A 1 -22.85 0.91 32.59
CA MET A 1 -22.85 0.83 31.11
C MET A 1 -21.41 0.60 30.69
N ASN A 2 -21.08 -0.60 30.24
CA ASN A 2 -19.72 -0.90 29.74
C ASN A 2 -19.53 -0.14 28.41
N ASN A 3 -18.72 0.91 28.43
CA ASN A 3 -18.22 1.56 27.22
C ASN A 3 -17.28 0.56 26.52
N ILE A 4 -17.84 -0.35 25.73
CA ILE A 4 -17.05 -1.11 24.75
C ILE A 4 -16.65 -0.09 23.69
N ARG A 5 -15.39 0.39 23.74
CA ARG A 5 -14.83 1.16 22.63
C ARG A 5 -14.91 0.25 21.39
N PRO A 6 -15.46 0.72 20.25
CA PRO A 6 -15.45 -0.09 19.05
C PRO A 6 -14.01 -0.48 18.74
N GLN A 7 -13.79 -1.76 18.46
CA GLN A 7 -12.48 -2.26 18.07
C GLN A 7 -12.12 -1.65 16.72
N LEU A 8 -10.96 -1.02 16.62
CA LEU A 8 -10.50 -0.43 15.37
C LEU A 8 -10.23 -1.54 14.34
N PRO A 9 -10.57 -1.31 13.07
CA PRO A 9 -10.21 -2.22 11.98
C PRO A 9 -8.69 -2.44 11.93
N LYS A 10 -8.27 -3.69 11.73
CA LYS A 10 -6.87 -4.10 11.73
C LYS A 10 -6.31 -4.18 10.33
N ILE A 11 -5.29 -3.39 10.05
CA ILE A 11 -4.62 -3.38 8.76
C ILE A 11 -3.19 -3.89 8.86
N ALA A 12 -2.72 -4.55 7.81
CA ALA A 12 -1.31 -4.87 7.61
C ALA A 12 -0.76 -4.03 6.46
N VAL A 13 0.39 -3.40 6.65
CA VAL A 13 1.05 -2.62 5.61
C VAL A 13 2.22 -3.41 5.04
N PHE A 14 2.31 -3.50 3.71
CA PHE A 14 3.41 -4.16 3.01
C PHE A 14 4.30 -3.09 2.36
N ALA A 15 5.61 -3.12 2.64
CA ALA A 15 6.56 -2.18 2.06
C ALA A 15 7.94 -2.83 1.86
N SER A 16 8.63 -2.47 0.76
CA SER A 16 9.97 -3.01 0.42
C SER A 16 11.08 -1.96 0.46
N GLY A 17 10.76 -0.67 0.68
CA GLY A 17 11.71 0.42 0.50
C GLY A 17 11.70 1.48 1.60
N PHE A 18 11.71 2.74 1.19
CA PHE A 18 11.77 3.89 2.10
C PHE A 18 10.53 4.03 2.98
N GLY A 19 9.36 3.61 2.50
CA GLY A 19 8.13 3.58 3.28
C GLY A 19 7.52 4.98 3.54
N SER A 20 7.57 5.88 2.56
CA SER A 20 6.93 7.20 2.70
C SER A 20 5.42 7.09 2.83
N ASN A 21 4.77 6.27 2.02
CA ASN A 21 3.34 5.98 2.13
C ASN A 21 2.98 5.27 3.46
N PHE A 22 3.85 4.37 3.95
CA PHE A 22 3.68 3.77 5.27
C PHE A 22 3.73 4.82 6.38
N GLN A 23 4.66 5.79 6.30
CA GLN A 23 4.69 6.91 7.24
C GLN A 23 3.42 7.76 7.16
N ALA A 24 2.93 8.07 5.97
CA ALA A 24 1.71 8.84 5.80
C ALA A 24 0.49 8.16 6.45
N ILE A 25 0.38 6.84 6.36
CA ILE A 25 -0.65 6.05 7.05
C ILE A 25 -0.49 6.14 8.57
N ILE A 26 0.74 6.00 9.10
CA ILE A 26 1.02 6.16 10.53
C ILE A 26 0.60 7.55 11.02
N ASP A 27 0.99 8.59 10.29
CA ASP A 27 0.70 9.98 10.65
C ASP A 27 -0.80 10.27 10.62
N ALA A 28 -1.53 9.69 9.66
CA ALA A 28 -2.99 9.81 9.57
C ALA A 28 -3.72 9.11 10.75
N ILE A 29 -3.20 7.98 11.22
CA ILE A 29 -3.71 7.32 12.42
C ILE A 29 -3.43 8.18 13.66
N LYS A 30 -2.23 8.71 13.80
CA LYS A 30 -1.84 9.55 14.94
C LYS A 30 -2.64 10.85 15.05
N ASN A 31 -2.97 11.47 13.92
CA ASN A 31 -3.76 12.70 13.90
C ASN A 31 -5.28 12.47 13.91
N GLY A 32 -5.70 11.18 13.88
CA GLY A 32 -7.11 10.78 13.97
C GLY A 32 -7.89 10.88 12.65
N SER A 33 -7.23 11.13 11.51
CA SER A 33 -7.89 11.15 10.20
C SER A 33 -8.07 9.74 9.59
N LEU A 34 -7.39 8.74 10.15
CA LEU A 34 -7.58 7.33 9.82
C LEU A 34 -7.82 6.54 11.11
N MET A 35 -9.00 5.94 11.22
CA MET A 35 -9.44 5.15 12.37
C MET A 35 -9.15 3.67 12.12
N ALA A 36 -7.88 3.28 12.25
CA ALA A 36 -7.40 1.90 12.07
C ALA A 36 -6.24 1.57 13.01
N GLU A 37 -5.94 0.29 13.16
CA GLU A 37 -4.76 -0.23 13.87
C GLU A 37 -3.83 -0.89 12.85
N ILE A 38 -2.58 -0.43 12.74
CA ILE A 38 -1.56 -1.16 11.98
C ILE A 38 -1.01 -2.26 12.89
N VAL A 39 -1.41 -3.50 12.62
CA VAL A 39 -0.97 -4.65 13.43
C VAL A 39 0.37 -5.24 13.01
N CYS A 40 0.83 -4.98 11.81
CA CYS A 40 2.18 -5.32 11.37
C CYS A 40 2.59 -4.62 10.08
N LEU A 41 3.93 -4.49 9.92
CA LEU A 41 4.61 -4.28 8.65
C LEU A 41 5.04 -5.65 8.10
N VAL A 42 4.75 -5.92 6.82
CA VAL A 42 5.30 -7.07 6.08
C VAL A 42 6.34 -6.58 5.09
N THR A 43 7.53 -7.16 5.09
CA THR A 43 8.61 -6.75 4.18
C THR A 43 9.47 -7.93 3.71
N ASP A 44 9.87 -7.87 2.44
CA ASP A 44 10.87 -8.77 1.86
C ASP A 44 12.30 -8.20 1.94
N LYS A 45 12.45 -7.02 2.57
CA LYS A 45 13.70 -6.28 2.74
C LYS A 45 13.90 -5.91 4.21
N PRO A 46 14.47 -6.81 5.04
CA PRO A 46 14.66 -6.57 6.47
C PRO A 46 15.49 -5.32 6.79
N GLU A 47 16.36 -4.90 5.87
CA GLU A 47 17.22 -3.71 6.02
C GLU A 47 16.58 -2.41 5.50
N SER A 48 15.33 -2.45 5.04
CA SER A 48 14.65 -1.27 4.48
C SER A 48 14.37 -0.20 5.54
N TYR A 49 14.25 1.04 5.10
CA TYR A 49 13.93 2.14 6.02
C TYR A 49 12.51 2.02 6.61
N SER A 50 11.59 1.33 5.91
CA SER A 50 10.26 1.02 6.45
C SER A 50 10.34 0.20 7.75
N VAL A 51 11.34 -0.70 7.90
CA VAL A 51 11.59 -1.45 9.14
C VAL A 51 11.96 -0.51 10.30
N GLN A 52 12.83 0.47 10.04
CA GLN A 52 13.20 1.46 11.05
C GLN A 52 11.99 2.28 11.52
N ARG A 53 11.07 2.63 10.59
CA ARG A 53 9.81 3.29 10.94
C ARG A 53 8.94 2.42 11.83
N ALA A 54 8.77 1.13 11.49
CA ALA A 54 7.99 0.19 12.28
C ALA A 54 8.55 0.03 13.71
N ILE A 55 9.87 -0.11 13.84
CA ILE A 55 10.55 -0.19 15.15
C ILE A 55 10.28 1.06 15.99
N LYS A 56 10.44 2.25 15.38
CA LYS A 56 10.20 3.53 16.06
C LYS A 56 8.77 3.65 16.58
N GLU A 57 7.81 3.11 15.87
CA GLU A 57 6.39 3.17 16.19
C GLU A 57 5.88 1.98 17.02
N GLY A 58 6.74 1.00 17.31
CA GLY A 58 6.36 -0.21 18.05
C GLY A 58 5.43 -1.14 17.26
N ILE A 59 5.47 -1.06 15.92
CA ILE A 59 4.67 -1.89 15.02
C ILE A 59 5.40 -3.22 14.81
N ASP A 60 4.69 -4.34 14.94
CA ASP A 60 5.25 -5.67 14.70
C ASP A 60 5.76 -5.81 13.25
N ILE A 61 6.81 -6.61 13.06
CA ILE A 61 7.43 -6.80 11.75
C ILE A 61 7.40 -8.26 11.35
N ILE A 62 6.85 -8.56 10.18
CA ILE A 62 6.95 -9.85 9.50
C ILE A 62 7.95 -9.68 8.36
N ALA A 63 9.23 -9.88 8.68
CA ALA A 63 10.30 -9.82 7.69
C ALA A 63 10.60 -11.21 7.14
N PHE A 64 10.79 -11.32 5.82
CA PHE A 64 11.16 -12.57 5.18
C PHE A 64 12.15 -12.34 4.05
N SER A 65 12.86 -13.41 3.67
CA SER A 65 13.63 -13.43 2.44
C SER A 65 13.09 -14.54 1.54
N ALA A 66 12.66 -14.20 0.35
CA ALA A 66 12.11 -15.19 -0.60
C ALA A 66 13.07 -16.33 -0.93
N LYS A 67 14.39 -16.08 -0.79
CA LYS A 67 15.44 -17.10 -1.01
C LYS A 67 15.40 -18.25 0.02
N ASN A 68 14.76 -18.03 1.17
CA ASN A 68 14.65 -19.02 2.25
C ASN A 68 13.46 -19.98 2.06
N TYR A 69 12.70 -19.82 0.98
CA TYR A 69 11.52 -20.64 0.69
C TYR A 69 11.65 -21.33 -0.65
N ALA A 70 11.10 -22.52 -0.79
CA ALA A 70 11.16 -23.30 -2.01
C ALA A 70 10.42 -22.61 -3.18
N ASN A 71 9.35 -21.90 -2.88
CA ASN A 71 8.53 -21.18 -3.87
C ASN A 71 7.75 -20.03 -3.23
N LYS A 72 7.04 -19.26 -4.06
CA LYS A 72 6.23 -18.11 -3.66
C LYS A 72 5.08 -18.50 -2.71
N ALA A 73 4.40 -19.60 -3.00
CA ALA A 73 3.26 -20.04 -2.22
C ALA A 73 3.65 -20.35 -0.77
N ASP A 74 4.86 -20.84 -0.52
CA ASP A 74 5.30 -21.20 0.84
C ASP A 74 5.50 -19.97 1.73
N TYR A 75 6.16 -18.91 1.24
CA TYR A 75 6.27 -17.69 2.05
C TYR A 75 4.93 -16.96 2.17
N GLU A 76 4.08 -17.00 1.15
CA GLU A 76 2.74 -16.40 1.23
C GLU A 76 1.83 -17.14 2.23
N LYS A 77 1.92 -18.46 2.34
CA LYS A 77 1.22 -19.24 3.39
C LYS A 77 1.68 -18.83 4.79
N MET A 78 2.99 -18.67 4.97
CA MET A 78 3.56 -18.21 6.26
C MET A 78 3.04 -16.80 6.60
N ILE A 79 3.07 -15.87 5.64
CA ILE A 79 2.53 -14.52 5.82
C ILE A 79 1.05 -14.58 6.15
N ALA A 80 0.23 -15.28 5.36
CA ALA A 80 -1.21 -15.39 5.55
C ALA A 80 -1.57 -15.92 6.94
N ALA A 81 -0.88 -16.97 7.42
CA ALA A 81 -1.11 -17.52 8.75
C ALA A 81 -0.89 -16.49 9.86
N GLN A 82 0.15 -15.67 9.76
CA GLN A 82 0.43 -14.60 10.72
C GLN A 82 -0.59 -13.46 10.64
N LEU A 83 -1.01 -13.07 9.43
CA LEU A 83 -2.02 -12.03 9.24
C LEU A 83 -3.38 -12.47 9.81
N MET A 84 -3.79 -13.72 9.55
CA MET A 84 -5.02 -14.28 10.11
C MET A 84 -4.96 -14.34 11.64
N ALA A 85 -3.84 -14.78 12.21
CA ALA A 85 -3.65 -14.82 13.67
C ALA A 85 -3.74 -13.44 14.32
N LYS A 86 -3.35 -12.37 13.61
CA LYS A 86 -3.47 -10.98 14.05
C LYS A 86 -4.86 -10.39 13.80
N GLY A 87 -5.72 -11.08 13.05
CA GLY A 87 -7.06 -10.62 12.70
C GLY A 87 -7.05 -9.49 11.66
N VAL A 88 -6.12 -9.54 10.70
CA VAL A 88 -6.02 -8.51 9.63
C VAL A 88 -7.27 -8.53 8.75
N GLU A 89 -7.85 -7.37 8.56
CA GLU A 89 -9.05 -7.13 7.76
C GLU A 89 -8.74 -6.56 6.38
N LEU A 90 -7.66 -5.75 6.26
CA LEU A 90 -7.22 -5.15 5.02
C LEU A 90 -5.68 -5.20 4.90
N ILE A 91 -5.18 -5.59 3.74
CA ILE A 91 -3.77 -5.53 3.36
C ILE A 91 -3.55 -4.30 2.48
N VAL A 92 -2.60 -3.46 2.87
CA VAL A 92 -2.28 -2.19 2.21
C VAL A 92 -0.86 -2.26 1.65
N LEU A 93 -0.74 -2.31 0.31
CA LEU A 93 0.56 -2.30 -0.36
C LEU A 93 1.06 -0.85 -0.49
N ALA A 94 2.13 -0.52 0.20
CA ALA A 94 2.72 0.82 0.27
C ALA A 94 4.17 0.81 -0.27
N GLY A 95 4.32 0.58 -1.57
CA GLY A 95 5.64 0.39 -2.19
C GLY A 95 6.21 -1.01 -1.93
N TYR A 96 5.37 -2.02 -2.01
CA TYR A 96 5.79 -3.43 -1.97
C TYR A 96 6.16 -3.91 -3.37
N MET A 97 7.42 -4.34 -3.54
CA MET A 97 8.02 -4.62 -4.86
C MET A 97 7.82 -6.06 -5.35
N ARG A 98 7.00 -6.85 -4.67
CA ARG A 98 6.71 -8.23 -5.11
C ARG A 98 5.25 -8.34 -5.54
N ILE A 99 5.03 -9.08 -6.63
CA ILE A 99 3.69 -9.42 -7.08
C ILE A 99 3.02 -10.33 -6.06
N ILE A 100 1.82 -10.00 -5.62
CA ILE A 100 0.98 -10.83 -4.77
C ILE A 100 0.53 -12.07 -5.56
N GLY A 101 0.62 -13.23 -4.94
CA GLY A 101 0.23 -14.48 -5.58
C GLY A 101 -1.14 -14.98 -5.16
N ASN A 102 -1.58 -16.03 -5.86
CA ASN A 102 -2.91 -16.61 -5.65
C ASN A 102 -3.16 -17.08 -4.20
N THR A 103 -2.11 -17.40 -3.44
CA THR A 103 -2.26 -17.81 -2.04
C THR A 103 -2.82 -16.69 -1.19
N LEU A 104 -2.25 -15.48 -1.26
CA LEU A 104 -2.78 -14.32 -0.54
C LEU A 104 -4.10 -13.83 -1.14
N LEU A 105 -4.22 -13.79 -2.47
CA LEU A 105 -5.45 -13.36 -3.14
C LEU A 105 -6.67 -14.22 -2.78
N SER A 106 -6.48 -15.53 -2.64
CA SER A 106 -7.58 -16.44 -2.28
C SER A 106 -7.99 -16.38 -0.81
N ILE A 107 -7.04 -16.06 0.09
CA ILE A 107 -7.30 -15.96 1.53
C ILE A 107 -7.88 -14.57 1.89
N PHE A 108 -7.48 -13.54 1.16
CA PHE A 108 -7.91 -12.15 1.36
C PHE A 108 -8.61 -11.59 0.10
N PRO A 109 -9.73 -12.20 -0.37
CA PRO A 109 -10.41 -11.77 -1.59
C PRO A 109 -10.95 -10.35 -1.42
N ARG A 110 -10.61 -9.44 -2.36
CA ARG A 110 -10.96 -8.00 -2.32
C ARG A 110 -10.48 -7.25 -1.05
N LYS A 111 -9.52 -7.81 -0.32
CA LYS A 111 -8.95 -7.22 0.90
C LYS A 111 -7.49 -6.83 0.75
N ILE A 112 -7.02 -6.71 -0.47
CA ILE A 112 -5.65 -6.25 -0.79
C ILE A 112 -5.78 -5.06 -1.74
N ILE A 113 -5.22 -3.93 -1.33
CA ILE A 113 -5.21 -2.71 -2.13
C ILE A 113 -3.77 -2.27 -2.40
N ASN A 114 -3.58 -1.60 -3.53
CA ASN A 114 -2.29 -1.03 -3.93
C ASN A 114 -2.44 0.43 -4.31
N ILE A 115 -1.37 1.20 -4.13
CA ILE A 115 -1.22 2.54 -4.68
C ILE A 115 -0.20 2.51 -5.80
N HIS A 116 -0.58 3.02 -6.98
CA HIS A 116 0.24 3.05 -8.17
C HIS A 116 0.44 4.50 -8.64
N PRO A 117 1.68 4.93 -8.90
CA PRO A 117 2.00 6.33 -9.20
C PRO A 117 1.77 6.70 -10.68
N ALA A 118 0.64 6.26 -11.24
CA ALA A 118 0.16 6.68 -12.56
C ALA A 118 -1.37 6.60 -12.64
N LEU A 119 -1.94 7.18 -13.68
CA LEU A 119 -3.38 7.10 -13.97
C LEU A 119 -3.67 5.81 -14.74
N LEU A 120 -3.93 4.72 -14.04
CA LEU A 120 -4.32 3.47 -14.66
C LEU A 120 -5.59 3.65 -15.53
N PRO A 121 -5.70 2.94 -16.65
CA PRO A 121 -4.86 1.81 -17.10
C PRO A 121 -3.58 2.20 -17.84
N ALA A 122 -3.21 3.49 -17.88
CA ALA A 122 -1.96 3.91 -18.51
C ALA A 122 -0.76 3.68 -17.57
N PHE A 123 0.37 3.31 -18.15
CA PHE A 123 1.66 3.16 -17.47
C PHE A 123 1.64 2.18 -16.26
N PRO A 124 1.16 0.94 -16.42
CA PRO A 124 1.24 -0.09 -15.38
C PRO A 124 2.68 -0.54 -15.16
N GLY A 125 2.97 -1.16 -14.00
CA GLY A 125 4.27 -1.75 -13.71
C GLY A 125 5.20 -0.85 -12.89
N ALA A 126 6.48 -1.23 -12.83
CA ALA A 126 7.41 -0.70 -11.84
C ALA A 126 7.90 0.74 -12.09
N HIS A 127 7.66 1.31 -13.27
CA HIS A 127 8.26 2.58 -13.70
C HIS A 127 7.21 3.64 -14.11
N GLY A 128 6.00 3.57 -13.57
CA GLY A 128 4.87 4.38 -14.01
C GLY A 128 5.16 5.89 -14.13
N ILE A 129 5.86 6.50 -13.17
CA ILE A 129 6.24 7.93 -13.23
C ILE A 129 7.19 8.19 -14.40
N LYS A 130 8.27 7.39 -14.48
CA LYS A 130 9.27 7.56 -15.52
C LYS A 130 8.68 7.34 -16.91
N ASP A 131 7.89 6.31 -17.09
CA ASP A 131 7.27 5.95 -18.36
C ASP A 131 6.29 7.05 -18.83
N ALA A 132 5.50 7.61 -17.90
CA ALA A 132 4.61 8.73 -18.16
C ALA A 132 5.39 10.01 -18.51
N PHE A 133 6.48 10.27 -17.80
CA PHE A 133 7.34 11.45 -18.04
C PHE A 133 8.04 11.36 -19.39
N ASP A 134 8.64 10.22 -19.72
CA ASP A 134 9.32 9.98 -21.01
C ASP A 134 8.34 9.99 -22.19
N TYR A 135 7.10 9.54 -21.97
CA TYR A 135 6.04 9.64 -22.99
C TYR A 135 5.61 11.08 -23.25
N GLY A 136 5.81 11.99 -22.29
CA GLY A 136 5.52 13.42 -22.41
C GLY A 136 4.08 13.79 -22.14
N VAL A 137 3.36 13.01 -21.28
CA VAL A 137 2.00 13.35 -20.84
C VAL A 137 1.99 14.68 -20.09
N LYS A 138 0.85 15.35 -20.10
CA LYS A 138 0.64 16.63 -19.38
C LYS A 138 -0.18 16.47 -18.12
N VAL A 139 -0.80 15.30 -17.95
CA VAL A 139 -1.59 14.95 -16.78
C VAL A 139 -0.96 13.75 -16.11
N PHE A 140 -0.49 13.94 -14.89
CA PHE A 140 0.02 12.90 -14.01
C PHE A 140 -0.97 12.61 -12.91
N GLY A 141 -0.79 11.50 -12.22
CA GLY A 141 -1.63 11.18 -11.08
C GLY A 141 -1.29 9.85 -10.43
N VAL A 142 -2.19 9.46 -9.56
CA VAL A 142 -2.06 8.29 -8.68
C VAL A 142 -3.35 7.50 -8.77
N THR A 143 -3.24 6.18 -8.75
CA THR A 143 -4.38 5.26 -8.72
C THR A 143 -4.30 4.37 -7.48
N ILE A 144 -5.40 4.25 -6.75
CA ILE A 144 -5.60 3.21 -5.74
C ILE A 144 -6.53 2.17 -6.34
N HIS A 145 -6.16 0.90 -6.26
CA HIS A 145 -6.92 -0.18 -6.87
C HIS A 145 -6.87 -1.45 -6.01
N TYR A 146 -7.85 -2.33 -6.16
CA TYR A 146 -7.77 -3.68 -5.63
C TYR A 146 -6.70 -4.47 -6.38
N VAL A 147 -6.02 -5.35 -5.66
CA VAL A 147 -5.01 -6.23 -6.27
C VAL A 147 -5.67 -7.51 -6.76
N ASP A 148 -5.40 -7.84 -8.02
CA ASP A 148 -5.79 -9.08 -8.66
C ASP A 148 -4.56 -9.90 -9.10
N SER A 149 -4.75 -10.90 -9.97
CA SER A 149 -3.65 -11.75 -10.45
C SER A 149 -2.79 -11.10 -11.54
N GLY A 150 -3.20 -9.95 -12.07
CA GLY A 150 -2.45 -9.18 -13.06
C GLY A 150 -1.48 -8.18 -12.42
N ILE A 151 -0.87 -7.36 -13.26
CA ILE A 151 -0.02 -6.26 -12.83
C ILE A 151 -0.81 -4.98 -13.02
N ASP A 152 -1.22 -4.36 -11.91
CA ASP A 152 -1.97 -3.11 -11.87
C ASP A 152 -3.27 -3.13 -12.69
N THR A 153 -3.93 -4.30 -12.76
CA THR A 153 -5.14 -4.55 -13.58
C THR A 153 -6.43 -4.60 -12.76
N GLY A 154 -6.34 -4.58 -11.45
CA GLY A 154 -7.50 -4.68 -10.57
C GLY A 154 -8.42 -3.47 -10.62
N GLU A 155 -9.61 -3.64 -10.07
CA GLU A 155 -10.66 -2.61 -10.03
C GLU A 155 -10.16 -1.34 -9.36
N ILE A 156 -10.32 -0.20 -10.03
CA ILE A 156 -9.92 1.11 -9.52
C ILE A 156 -10.88 1.53 -8.40
N ILE A 157 -10.30 1.98 -7.29
CA ILE A 157 -11.03 2.47 -6.11
C ILE A 157 -11.09 4.00 -6.14
N ASP A 158 -9.93 4.64 -6.35
CA ASP A 158 -9.83 6.10 -6.35
C ASP A 158 -8.64 6.56 -7.21
N GLN A 159 -8.73 7.78 -7.73
CA GLN A 159 -7.69 8.40 -8.53
C GLN A 159 -7.62 9.90 -8.23
N ALA A 160 -6.40 10.45 -8.24
CA ALA A 160 -6.18 11.88 -8.22
C ALA A 160 -5.14 12.26 -9.28
N SER A 161 -5.32 13.43 -9.89
CA SER A 161 -4.46 13.90 -10.97
C SER A 161 -4.03 15.35 -10.79
N PHE A 162 -2.95 15.72 -11.47
CA PHE A 162 -2.49 17.10 -11.60
C PHE A 162 -1.92 17.35 -13.01
N HIS A 163 -1.86 18.62 -13.39
CA HIS A 163 -1.30 19.05 -14.66
C HIS A 163 0.10 19.61 -14.48
N ILE A 164 0.96 19.35 -15.46
CA ILE A 164 2.27 19.98 -15.59
C ILE A 164 2.28 20.92 -16.80
N ASN A 165 3.10 21.98 -16.74
CA ASN A 165 3.28 22.91 -17.85
C ASN A 165 4.29 22.38 -18.89
N GLY A 166 5.12 21.40 -18.50
CA GLY A 166 6.16 20.79 -19.34
C GLY A 166 7.53 21.42 -19.16
N THR A 167 7.71 22.22 -18.11
CA THR A 167 9.00 22.77 -17.67
C THR A 167 9.52 22.06 -16.42
N GLU A 168 8.68 21.23 -15.80
CA GLU A 168 9.00 20.50 -14.60
C GLU A 168 10.02 19.40 -14.87
N THR A 169 10.94 19.22 -13.95
CA THR A 169 11.85 18.08 -13.91
C THR A 169 11.12 16.82 -13.41
N ILE A 170 11.70 15.66 -13.68
CA ILE A 170 11.15 14.40 -13.16
C ILE A 170 11.07 14.42 -11.62
N ASP A 171 12.07 14.96 -10.94
CA ASP A 171 12.10 15.04 -9.46
C ASP A 171 10.95 15.90 -8.91
N GLU A 172 10.59 16.99 -9.62
CA GLU A 172 9.46 17.85 -9.26
C GLU A 172 8.12 17.13 -9.47
N VAL A 173 8.01 16.33 -10.54
CA VAL A 173 6.83 15.49 -10.80
C VAL A 173 6.70 14.39 -9.73
N GLU A 174 7.79 13.70 -9.40
CA GLU A 174 7.83 12.69 -8.33
C GLU A 174 7.41 13.28 -6.98
N ALA A 175 7.91 14.46 -6.63
CA ALA A 175 7.54 15.13 -5.39
C ALA A 175 6.04 15.45 -5.32
N GLN A 176 5.43 15.88 -6.43
CA GLN A 176 3.98 16.13 -6.50
C GLN A 176 3.17 14.83 -6.40
N ILE A 177 3.61 13.77 -7.07
CA ILE A 177 2.99 12.44 -6.97
C ILE A 177 3.01 11.97 -5.51
N HIS A 178 4.15 12.00 -4.84
CA HIS A 178 4.24 11.61 -3.43
C HIS A 178 3.37 12.47 -2.51
N ALA A 179 3.26 13.76 -2.77
CA ALA A 179 2.38 14.64 -2.00
C ALA A 179 0.89 14.26 -2.15
N ILE A 180 0.49 13.79 -3.33
CA ILE A 180 -0.86 13.28 -3.60
C ILE A 180 -1.06 11.92 -2.93
N GLU A 181 -0.12 11.00 -3.10
CA GLU A 181 -0.16 9.67 -2.47
C GLU A 181 -0.37 9.75 -0.96
N HIS A 182 0.40 10.60 -0.28
CA HIS A 182 0.36 10.76 1.18
C HIS A 182 -0.99 11.30 1.70
N LYS A 183 -1.76 11.96 0.86
CA LYS A 183 -3.11 12.45 1.20
C LYS A 183 -4.19 11.46 0.79
N LEU A 184 -4.10 10.97 -0.44
CA LEU A 184 -5.12 10.13 -1.05
C LEU A 184 -5.20 8.76 -0.36
N TYR A 185 -4.04 8.12 -0.11
CA TYR A 185 -4.03 6.75 0.38
C TYR A 185 -4.69 6.60 1.75
N PRO A 186 -4.30 7.37 2.79
CA PRO A 186 -4.99 7.29 4.09
C PRO A 186 -6.49 7.62 4.00
N ALA A 187 -6.88 8.61 3.18
CA ALA A 187 -8.28 8.99 3.01
C ALA A 187 -9.10 7.88 2.35
N THR A 188 -8.55 7.23 1.33
CA THR A 188 -9.21 6.11 0.66
C THR A 188 -9.32 4.89 1.59
N ILE A 189 -8.27 4.59 2.39
CA ILE A 189 -8.32 3.53 3.41
C ILE A 189 -9.46 3.82 4.39
N GLN A 190 -9.55 5.04 4.94
CA GLN A 190 -10.61 5.44 5.86
C GLN A 190 -12.00 5.18 5.26
N LYS A 191 -12.23 5.63 4.03
CA LYS A 191 -13.50 5.44 3.32
C LYS A 191 -13.85 3.96 3.15
N LEU A 192 -12.88 3.10 2.75
CA LEU A 192 -13.10 1.67 2.59
C LEU A 192 -13.48 0.99 3.90
N LEU A 193 -12.88 1.40 5.02
CA LEU A 193 -13.19 0.86 6.35
C LEU A 193 -14.55 1.31 6.86
N GLU A 194 -14.99 2.54 6.54
CA GLU A 194 -16.31 3.06 6.91
C GLU A 194 -17.45 2.40 6.13
N ASP A 195 -17.25 2.18 4.84
CA ASP A 195 -18.28 1.63 3.95
C ASP A 195 -18.56 0.13 4.21
N ASN A 196 -17.84 -0.53 5.13
CA ASN A 196 -17.89 -1.99 5.35
C ASN A 196 -17.77 -2.82 4.05
N ASN A 197 -17.10 -2.27 3.03
CA ASN A 197 -16.90 -2.91 1.73
C ASN A 197 -15.69 -3.87 1.71
N LEU A 198 -15.36 -4.48 2.87
CA LEU A 198 -14.24 -5.41 3.07
C LEU A 198 -14.69 -6.86 3.17
#